data_02f97c269e7db363994ebcdaa8cb459e
#
_entry.id   02f97c269e7db363994ebcdaa8cb459e
#
_cell.length_a   1.000
_cell.length_b   1.000
_cell.length_c   1.000
_cell.angle_alpha   90.00
_cell.angle_beta   90.00
_cell.angle_gamma   90.00
#
_symmetry.space_group_name_H-M   'P 1'
#
loop_
_entity.id
_entity.type
_entity.pdbx_description
1 polymer ?
#
loop_
_entity_poly.entity_id
_entity_poly.type
_entity_poly.pdbx_seq_one_letter_code
_entity_poly.pdbx_strand_id
1 'polypeptide(L)'
;WGGFREISVIELTADGMSIKKGAVRKKVAGGQYEAAYVIKRDGVYNLILSTGQYHKGGTYSLVVGQSNNIMGPYTNKKGEDMNDVKHELMLKGNNRFSSTGHCSRIITDDIGQDWILYHGYVDELDYRCLMLDRVNWINGWPVVNNTYPTYTGYNAPVFR
;
A
#
# COMPACT_ATOMS: atom_id res chain seq x y z
N TRP A 1 -7.18 -10.78 -0.23
CA TRP A 1 -6.00 -11.61 0.10
C TRP A 1 -5.28 -12.08 -1.17
N GLY A 2 -4.10 -12.69 -1.02
CA GLY A 2 -3.31 -13.27 -2.10
C GLY A 2 -1.84 -12.84 -2.01
N GLY A 3 -1.07 -13.28 -2.97
CA GLY A 3 0.35 -12.94 -3.15
C GLY A 3 0.94 -13.74 -4.29
N PHE A 4 1.88 -13.18 -5.03
CA PHE A 4 2.71 -13.78 -6.11
C PHE A 4 1.99 -14.47 -7.27
N ARG A 5 0.71 -14.80 -7.15
CA ARG A 5 -0.12 -15.34 -8.26
C ARG A 5 -1.24 -14.36 -8.62
N GLU A 6 -1.92 -13.84 -7.62
CA GLU A 6 -2.98 -12.84 -7.77
C GLU A 6 -3.37 -12.25 -6.40
N ILE A 7 -3.96 -11.06 -6.43
CA ILE A 7 -4.70 -10.50 -5.31
C ILE A 7 -6.18 -10.62 -5.61
N SER A 8 -6.92 -11.17 -4.66
CA SER A 8 -8.36 -11.41 -4.81
C SER A 8 -9.17 -10.83 -3.66
N VAL A 9 -10.42 -10.52 -3.94
CA VAL A 9 -11.42 -10.05 -2.97
C VAL A 9 -12.65 -10.95 -3.02
N ILE A 10 -13.29 -11.15 -1.86
CA ILE A 10 -14.57 -11.84 -1.71
C ILE A 10 -15.36 -11.20 -0.58
N GLU A 11 -16.68 -11.15 -0.71
CA GLU A 11 -17.55 -10.63 0.32
C GLU A 11 -17.68 -11.61 1.49
N LEU A 12 -17.57 -11.09 2.70
CA LEU A 12 -17.79 -11.83 3.95
C LEU A 12 -19.18 -11.54 4.51
N THR A 13 -19.60 -12.35 5.48
CA THR A 13 -20.76 -12.08 6.34
C THR A 13 -20.55 -10.78 7.12
N ALA A 14 -21.64 -10.18 7.62
CA ALA A 14 -21.59 -8.89 8.31
C ALA A 14 -20.68 -8.90 9.56
N ASP A 15 -20.53 -10.05 10.20
CA ASP A 15 -19.60 -10.25 11.33
C ASP A 15 -18.15 -10.52 10.91
N GLY A 16 -17.89 -10.63 9.60
CA GLY A 16 -16.56 -10.89 9.03
C GLY A 16 -16.04 -12.33 9.23
N MET A 17 -16.81 -13.23 9.83
CA MET A 17 -16.32 -14.53 10.26
C MET A 17 -16.46 -15.63 9.21
N SER A 18 -17.22 -15.39 8.14
CA SER A 18 -17.48 -16.39 7.10
C SER A 18 -17.61 -15.73 5.73
N ILE A 19 -17.41 -16.53 4.68
CA ILE A 19 -17.73 -16.10 3.32
C ILE A 19 -19.26 -16.00 3.20
N LYS A 20 -19.77 -14.88 2.70
CA LYS A 20 -21.20 -14.67 2.47
C LYS A 20 -21.70 -15.68 1.44
N LYS A 21 -22.85 -16.29 1.74
CA LYS A 21 -23.48 -17.26 0.83
C LYS A 21 -23.71 -16.61 -0.56
N GLY A 22 -23.22 -17.28 -1.60
CA GLY A 22 -23.31 -16.80 -2.99
C GLY A 22 -22.27 -15.75 -3.36
N ALA A 23 -21.37 -15.37 -2.45
CA ALA A 23 -20.28 -14.47 -2.80
C ALA A 23 -19.33 -15.09 -3.83
N VAL A 24 -18.92 -14.29 -4.80
CA VAL A 24 -18.01 -14.69 -5.88
C VAL A 24 -16.65 -14.04 -5.65
N ARG A 25 -15.61 -14.87 -5.65
CA ARG A 25 -14.21 -14.39 -5.61
C ARG A 25 -13.91 -13.62 -6.89
N LYS A 26 -13.31 -12.43 -6.76
CA LYS A 26 -12.87 -11.63 -7.88
C LYS A 26 -11.38 -11.30 -7.77
N LYS A 27 -10.63 -11.52 -8.83
CA LYS A 27 -9.26 -11.05 -8.96
C LYS A 27 -9.26 -9.53 -9.15
N VAL A 28 -8.41 -8.80 -8.41
CA VAL A 28 -8.32 -7.33 -8.41
C VAL A 28 -6.93 -6.81 -8.70
N ALA A 29 -5.90 -7.68 -8.67
CA ALA A 29 -4.55 -7.36 -9.12
C ALA A 29 -3.80 -8.63 -9.55
N GLY A 30 -2.78 -8.45 -10.39
CA GLY A 30 -1.98 -9.51 -10.97
C GLY A 30 -1.02 -10.19 -9.99
N GLY A 31 -0.17 -11.09 -10.50
CA GLY A 31 0.63 -12.00 -9.69
C GLY A 31 1.99 -11.48 -9.22
N GLN A 32 2.27 -10.18 -9.35
CA GLN A 32 3.55 -9.59 -8.90
C GLN A 32 3.39 -8.82 -7.58
N TYR A 33 2.27 -8.99 -6.89
CA TYR A 33 1.92 -8.22 -5.72
C TYR A 33 1.72 -9.08 -4.49
N GLU A 34 1.90 -8.45 -3.32
CA GLU A 34 1.58 -9.00 -2.01
C GLU A 34 1.16 -7.89 -1.02
N ALA A 35 0.92 -8.25 0.25
CA ALA A 35 0.63 -7.33 1.34
C ALA A 35 -0.54 -6.38 1.05
N ALA A 36 -1.68 -6.94 0.65
CA ALA A 36 -2.84 -6.17 0.24
C ALA A 36 -3.48 -5.42 1.41
N TYR A 37 -3.62 -4.12 1.25
CA TYR A 37 -4.36 -3.23 2.11
C TYR A 37 -5.31 -2.34 1.30
N VAL A 38 -6.54 -2.18 1.74
CA VAL A 38 -7.52 -1.30 1.10
C VAL A 38 -7.98 -0.23 2.08
N ILE A 39 -7.94 1.02 1.64
CA ILE A 39 -8.55 2.15 2.36
C ILE A 39 -9.53 2.89 1.45
N LYS A 40 -10.70 3.25 2.00
CA LYS A 40 -11.64 4.15 1.34
C LYS A 40 -11.42 5.57 1.82
N ARG A 41 -11.18 6.50 0.89
CA ARG A 41 -11.08 7.93 1.17
C ARG A 41 -11.85 8.72 0.10
N ASP A 42 -12.65 9.67 0.55
CA ASP A 42 -13.45 10.56 -0.34
C ASP A 42 -14.27 9.78 -1.39
N GLY A 43 -14.83 8.63 -0.97
CA GLY A 43 -15.63 7.77 -1.85
C GLY A 43 -14.83 6.76 -2.67
N VAL A 44 -13.52 6.94 -2.82
CA VAL A 44 -12.63 6.12 -3.66
C VAL A 44 -11.91 5.06 -2.83
N TYR A 45 -11.87 3.82 -3.32
CA TYR A 45 -11.07 2.73 -2.74
C TYR A 45 -9.66 2.77 -3.30
N ASN A 46 -8.68 2.76 -2.41
CA ASN A 46 -7.26 2.69 -2.72
C ASN A 46 -6.76 1.30 -2.34
N LEU A 47 -6.37 0.49 -3.31
CA LEU A 47 -5.72 -0.79 -3.10
C LEU A 47 -4.21 -0.57 -3.08
N ILE A 48 -3.62 -0.66 -1.89
CA ILE A 48 -2.18 -0.51 -1.67
C ILE A 48 -1.57 -1.91 -1.60
N LEU A 49 -0.52 -2.13 -2.38
CA LEU A 49 0.16 -3.40 -2.52
C LEU A 49 1.67 -3.20 -2.45
N SER A 50 2.38 -4.29 -2.20
CA SER A 50 3.84 -4.33 -2.33
C SER A 50 4.24 -5.12 -3.57
N THR A 51 5.32 -4.70 -4.23
CA THR A 51 5.89 -5.38 -5.40
C THR A 51 7.41 -5.25 -5.40
N GLY A 52 8.08 -6.12 -6.14
CA GLY A 52 9.53 -6.12 -6.29
C GLY A 52 10.25 -7.05 -5.31
N GLN A 53 11.56 -6.92 -5.25
CA GLN A 53 12.44 -7.80 -4.47
C GLN A 53 12.78 -7.18 -3.12
N TYR A 54 12.52 -7.91 -2.04
CA TYR A 54 12.62 -7.42 -0.66
C TYR A 54 14.00 -7.59 0.02
N HIS A 55 15.00 -8.17 -0.68
CA HIS A 55 16.36 -8.28 -0.16
C HIS A 55 17.06 -6.90 -0.13
N LYS A 56 18.19 -6.79 0.58
CA LYS A 56 19.02 -5.58 0.62
C LYS A 56 19.39 -5.13 -0.80
N GLY A 57 19.21 -3.84 -1.08
CA GLY A 57 19.43 -3.26 -2.41
C GLY A 57 18.39 -3.67 -3.46
N GLY A 58 17.32 -4.36 -3.05
CA GLY A 58 16.24 -4.78 -3.96
C GLY A 58 15.28 -3.64 -4.32
N THR A 59 14.27 -3.99 -5.12
CA THR A 59 13.33 -3.03 -5.72
C THR A 59 11.98 -2.97 -5.01
N TYR A 60 11.86 -3.55 -3.81
CA TYR A 60 10.60 -3.60 -3.07
C TYR A 60 10.00 -2.21 -2.86
N SER A 61 8.72 -2.07 -3.14
CA SER A 61 8.05 -0.77 -3.23
C SER A 61 6.58 -0.89 -2.80
N LEU A 62 5.98 0.20 -2.33
CA LEU A 62 4.53 0.34 -2.22
C LEU A 62 3.97 0.95 -3.48
N VAL A 63 2.90 0.36 -3.97
CA VAL A 63 2.17 0.79 -5.15
C VAL A 63 0.68 0.85 -4.87
N VAL A 64 -0.06 1.60 -5.67
CA VAL A 64 -1.49 1.81 -5.46
C VAL A 64 -2.27 1.84 -6.77
N GLY A 65 -3.50 1.32 -6.72
CA GLY A 65 -4.53 1.52 -7.73
C GLY A 65 -5.82 2.00 -7.08
N GLN A 66 -6.66 2.67 -7.83
CA GLN A 66 -7.93 3.23 -7.36
C GLN A 66 -9.14 2.61 -8.05
N SER A 67 -10.26 2.55 -7.33
CA SER A 67 -11.56 2.11 -7.84
C SER A 67 -12.71 2.80 -7.11
N ASN A 68 -13.82 3.01 -7.80
CA ASN A 68 -15.09 3.43 -7.18
C ASN A 68 -15.87 2.23 -6.58
N ASN A 69 -15.38 1.00 -6.81
CA ASN A 69 -15.98 -0.22 -6.30
C ASN A 69 -14.93 -1.06 -5.58
N ILE A 70 -15.22 -1.52 -4.35
CA ILE A 70 -14.31 -2.36 -3.57
C ILE A 70 -13.92 -3.66 -4.31
N MET A 71 -14.79 -4.14 -5.18
CA MET A 71 -14.54 -5.30 -6.05
C MET A 71 -13.72 -4.97 -7.30
N GLY A 72 -13.23 -3.71 -7.46
CA GLY A 72 -12.49 -3.26 -8.61
C GLY A 72 -13.36 -3.03 -9.88
N PRO A 73 -12.75 -2.81 -11.06
CA PRO A 73 -11.32 -2.86 -11.30
C PRO A 73 -10.56 -1.74 -10.57
N TYR A 74 -9.32 -2.03 -10.16
CA TYR A 74 -8.39 -1.03 -9.64
C TYR A 74 -7.43 -0.60 -10.74
N THR A 75 -7.34 0.69 -10.99
CA THR A 75 -6.57 1.25 -12.10
C THR A 75 -5.55 2.30 -11.62
N ASN A 76 -4.53 2.54 -12.45
CA ASN A 76 -3.62 3.66 -12.27
C ASN A 76 -4.25 4.97 -12.81
N LYS A 77 -3.51 6.08 -12.76
CA LYS A 77 -3.96 7.40 -13.26
C LYS A 77 -4.30 7.45 -14.75
N LYS A 78 -3.81 6.47 -15.52
CA LYS A 78 -4.10 6.34 -16.96
C LYS A 78 -5.31 5.46 -17.27
N GLY A 79 -5.95 4.87 -16.23
CA GLY A 79 -7.03 3.91 -16.37
C GLY A 79 -6.57 2.48 -16.70
N GLU A 80 -5.28 2.19 -16.61
CA GLU A 80 -4.72 0.86 -16.86
C GLU A 80 -4.90 -0.03 -15.61
N ASP A 81 -5.31 -1.30 -15.81
CA ASP A 81 -5.74 -2.22 -14.75
C ASP A 81 -4.55 -2.82 -13.98
N MET A 82 -4.68 -2.93 -12.65
CA MET A 82 -3.71 -3.64 -11.80
C MET A 82 -3.63 -5.15 -12.08
N ASN A 83 -4.64 -5.74 -12.71
CA ASN A 83 -4.55 -7.11 -13.21
C ASN A 83 -3.44 -7.30 -14.26
N ASP A 84 -3.12 -6.23 -15.00
CA ASP A 84 -2.04 -6.17 -15.99
C ASP A 84 -0.75 -5.59 -15.41
N VAL A 85 -0.63 -5.59 -14.08
CA VAL A 85 0.53 -5.07 -13.33
C VAL A 85 0.77 -3.58 -13.59
N LYS A 86 -0.31 -2.81 -13.79
CA LYS A 86 -0.29 -1.36 -13.94
C LYS A 86 -0.72 -0.69 -12.65
N HIS A 87 0.11 0.22 -12.14
CA HIS A 87 -0.10 0.87 -10.85
C HIS A 87 0.53 2.26 -10.79
N GLU A 88 0.23 3.00 -9.74
CA GLU A 88 0.98 4.21 -9.35
C GLU A 88 1.98 3.89 -8.25
N LEU A 89 3.13 4.53 -8.30
CA LEU A 89 4.13 4.42 -7.23
C LEU A 89 3.70 5.27 -6.03
N MET A 90 3.68 4.64 -4.85
CA MET A 90 3.43 5.31 -3.57
C MET A 90 4.71 5.56 -2.78
N LEU A 91 5.62 4.56 -2.78
CA LEU A 91 6.90 4.60 -2.07
C LEU A 91 7.89 3.64 -2.70
N LYS A 92 9.13 4.05 -2.87
CA LYS A 92 10.29 3.19 -3.23
C LYS A 92 11.51 3.56 -2.40
N GLY A 93 12.48 2.68 -2.36
CA GLY A 93 13.76 2.94 -1.69
C GLY A 93 14.56 4.10 -2.30
N ASN A 94 15.52 4.57 -1.54
CA ASN A 94 16.51 5.57 -1.95
C ASN A 94 17.94 5.04 -1.67
N ASN A 95 18.95 5.89 -1.75
CA ASN A 95 20.35 5.50 -1.54
C ASN A 95 20.73 5.19 -0.07
N ARG A 96 19.84 5.36 0.89
CA ARG A 96 20.05 5.04 2.31
C ARG A 96 19.11 3.94 2.80
N PHE A 97 17.91 3.89 2.23
CA PHE A 97 16.86 2.95 2.61
C PHE A 97 16.41 2.19 1.37
N SER A 98 16.74 0.91 1.29
CA SER A 98 16.34 0.07 0.17
C SER A 98 15.18 -0.85 0.51
N SER A 99 14.53 -1.39 -0.51
CA SER A 99 13.51 -2.44 -0.38
C SER A 99 12.38 -2.08 0.60
N THR A 100 11.76 -0.92 0.40
CA THR A 100 10.72 -0.37 1.26
C THR A 100 9.33 -0.90 0.88
N GLY A 101 8.60 -1.48 1.82
CA GLY A 101 7.29 -2.04 1.50
C GLY A 101 6.61 -2.75 2.67
N HIS A 102 5.59 -3.55 2.36
CA HIS A 102 4.78 -4.33 3.29
C HIS A 102 4.22 -3.46 4.41
N CYS A 103 3.35 -2.54 4.05
CA CYS A 103 2.83 -1.54 4.97
C CYS A 103 1.75 -2.07 5.91
N SER A 104 1.58 -1.36 7.03
CA SER A 104 0.39 -1.41 7.87
C SER A 104 -0.77 -0.62 7.25
N ARG A 105 -1.88 -0.53 7.97
CA ARG A 105 -2.94 0.42 7.63
C ARG A 105 -2.45 1.87 7.78
N ILE A 106 -3.03 2.79 7.00
CA ILE A 106 -2.89 4.23 7.23
C ILE A 106 -3.68 4.61 8.49
N ILE A 107 -3.06 5.39 9.36
CA ILE A 107 -3.64 5.90 10.61
C ILE A 107 -3.59 7.42 10.56
N THR A 108 -4.73 8.05 10.80
CA THR A 108 -4.81 9.51 10.95
C THR A 108 -4.61 9.87 12.42
N ASP A 109 -3.70 10.79 12.70
CA ASP A 109 -3.49 11.31 14.05
C ASP A 109 -4.52 12.38 14.44
N ASP A 110 -4.50 12.85 15.69
CA ASP A 110 -5.49 13.78 16.24
C ASP A 110 -5.41 15.19 15.66
N ILE A 111 -4.37 15.49 14.90
CA ILE A 111 -4.23 16.75 14.13
C ILE A 111 -4.51 16.60 12.65
N GLY A 112 -5.00 15.41 12.23
CA GLY A 112 -5.43 15.12 10.86
C GLY A 112 -4.33 14.74 9.89
N GLN A 113 -3.12 14.41 10.38
CA GLN A 113 -2.04 13.90 9.55
C GLN A 113 -2.13 12.38 9.41
N ASP A 114 -2.08 11.90 8.18
CA ASP A 114 -2.03 10.47 7.88
C ASP A 114 -0.60 9.93 7.96
N TRP A 115 -0.46 8.75 8.57
CA TRP A 115 0.79 8.06 8.82
C TRP A 115 0.71 6.61 8.35
N ILE A 116 1.86 6.06 7.95
CA ILE A 116 1.98 4.68 7.54
C ILE A 116 3.25 4.06 8.13
N LEU A 117 3.11 2.86 8.69
CA LEU A 117 4.22 2.00 9.07
C LEU A 117 4.51 1.06 7.91
N TYR A 118 5.78 0.87 7.61
CA TYR A 118 6.27 -0.07 6.61
C TYR A 118 7.66 -0.55 7.02
N HIS A 119 8.27 -1.45 6.30
CA HIS A 119 9.64 -1.83 6.58
C HIS A 119 10.56 -1.65 5.37
N GLY A 120 11.85 -1.45 5.63
CA GLY A 120 12.89 -1.32 4.63
C GLY A 120 14.25 -1.67 5.20
N TYR A 121 15.23 -1.87 4.35
CA TYR A 121 16.62 -1.96 4.78
C TYR A 121 17.18 -0.57 5.05
N VAL A 122 17.90 -0.43 6.16
CA VAL A 122 18.85 0.65 6.36
C VAL A 122 20.19 0.11 5.82
N ASP A 123 20.59 0.57 4.67
CA ASP A 123 21.70 -0.06 3.91
C ASP A 123 23.03 -0.08 4.68
N GLU A 124 23.28 0.93 5.52
CA GLU A 124 24.45 1.01 6.39
C GLU A 124 24.45 -0.05 7.51
N LEU A 125 23.27 -0.49 7.97
CA LEU A 125 23.11 -1.37 9.13
C LEU A 125 22.90 -2.85 8.76
N ASP A 126 22.67 -3.13 7.49
CA ASP A 126 22.47 -4.47 6.91
C ASP A 126 21.30 -5.28 7.52
N TYR A 127 20.27 -4.61 8.00
CA TYR A 127 19.04 -5.25 8.46
C TYR A 127 17.79 -4.43 8.12
N ARG A 128 16.64 -5.10 8.17
CA ARG A 128 15.34 -4.45 7.96
C ARG A 128 14.85 -3.79 9.23
N CYS A 129 14.38 -2.56 9.09
CA CYS A 129 13.80 -1.77 10.17
C CYS A 129 12.32 -1.53 9.94
N LEU A 130 11.58 -1.31 11.02
CA LEU A 130 10.28 -0.68 10.98
C LEU A 130 10.48 0.82 10.76
N MET A 131 9.76 1.36 9.81
CA MET A 131 9.82 2.77 9.40
C MET A 131 8.44 3.41 9.50
N LEU A 132 8.41 4.70 9.82
CA LEU A 132 7.20 5.50 9.96
C LEU A 132 7.34 6.78 9.14
N ASP A 133 6.39 7.02 8.25
CA ASP A 133 6.36 8.23 7.44
C ASP A 133 4.95 8.79 7.28
N ARG A 134 4.87 10.06 6.87
CA ARG A 134 3.62 10.73 6.54
C ARG A 134 3.12 10.30 5.18
N VAL A 135 1.80 10.17 5.07
CA VAL A 135 1.11 10.00 3.79
C VAL A 135 0.49 11.33 3.40
N ASN A 136 0.82 11.78 2.20
CA ASN A 136 0.21 12.95 1.58
C ASN A 136 -0.77 12.48 0.50
N TRP A 137 -1.88 13.20 0.34
CA TRP A 137 -2.87 12.93 -0.70
C TRP A 137 -2.75 13.98 -1.80
N ILE A 138 -2.09 13.61 -2.89
CA ILE A 138 -1.83 14.51 -4.02
C ILE A 138 -2.86 14.21 -5.12
N ASN A 139 -3.79 15.12 -5.35
CA ASN A 139 -4.91 14.92 -6.27
C ASN A 139 -5.69 13.62 -5.99
N GLY A 140 -5.91 13.32 -4.70
CA GLY A 140 -6.61 12.12 -4.24
C GLY A 140 -5.79 10.82 -4.22
N TRP A 141 -4.50 10.84 -4.59
CA TRP A 141 -3.60 9.69 -4.58
C TRP A 141 -2.67 9.71 -3.38
N PRO A 142 -2.53 8.59 -2.64
CA PRO A 142 -1.61 8.53 -1.51
C PRO A 142 -0.15 8.47 -1.97
N VAL A 143 0.69 9.30 -1.39
CA VAL A 143 2.14 9.35 -1.66
C VAL A 143 2.88 9.50 -0.35
N VAL A 144 3.89 8.69 -0.11
CA VAL A 144 4.80 8.84 1.02
C VAL A 144 5.92 9.79 0.59
N ASN A 145 5.98 10.98 1.21
CA ASN A 145 7.08 11.96 1.05
C ASN A 145 7.70 11.98 -0.36
N ASN A 146 7.11 12.47 -1.38
CA ASN A 146 7.61 12.47 -2.77
C ASN A 146 8.11 11.10 -3.27
N THR A 147 7.47 10.01 -2.84
CA THR A 147 7.75 8.60 -3.17
C THR A 147 9.01 7.99 -2.55
N TYR A 148 9.63 8.62 -1.56
CA TYR A 148 10.82 8.10 -0.88
C TYR A 148 10.70 8.15 0.64
N PRO A 149 11.40 7.27 1.39
CA PRO A 149 11.56 7.43 2.83
C PRO A 149 12.19 8.76 3.18
N THR A 150 11.81 9.33 4.32
CA THR A 150 12.42 10.57 4.80
C THR A 150 13.82 10.33 5.37
N TYR A 151 14.68 11.33 5.22
CA TYR A 151 16.02 11.36 5.85
C TYR A 151 16.03 12.07 7.20
N THR A 152 15.07 12.96 7.41
CA THR A 152 14.98 13.80 8.60
C THR A 152 13.77 13.41 9.43
N GLY A 153 13.90 13.50 10.75
CA GLY A 153 12.76 13.27 11.64
C GLY A 153 11.66 14.29 11.41
N TYR A 154 10.42 13.83 11.47
CA TYR A 154 9.25 14.67 11.65
C TYR A 154 8.91 14.76 13.15
N ASN A 155 8.07 15.73 13.50
CA ASN A 155 7.37 15.63 14.76
C ASN A 155 6.59 14.32 14.78
N ALA A 156 6.61 13.64 15.90
CA ALA A 156 5.89 12.37 16.09
C ALA A 156 4.38 12.55 15.85
N PRO A 157 3.65 11.47 15.49
CA PRO A 157 2.20 11.49 15.46
C PRO A 157 1.63 11.95 16.81
N VAL A 158 0.55 12.72 16.77
CA VAL A 158 -0.13 13.24 17.96
C VAL A 158 -1.35 12.38 18.26
N PHE A 159 -1.30 11.61 19.33
CA PHE A 159 -2.45 10.86 19.87
C PHE A 159 -2.69 11.31 21.33
N ARG A 160 -3.95 11.61 21.67
CA ARG A 160 -4.38 12.08 23.00
C ARG A 160 -5.37 11.12 23.64
#